data_d8705446d1f0b9ec6407a720e2392a4c
#
_entry.id   d8705446d1f0b9ec6407a720e2392a4c
#
_cell.length_a   1.000
_cell.length_b   1.000
_cell.length_c   1.000
_cell.angle_alpha   90.00
_cell.angle_beta   90.00
_cell.angle_gamma   90.00
#
_symmetry.space_group_name_H-M   'P 1'
#
loop_
_entity.id
_entity.type
_entity.pdbx_description
1 polymer ?
#
loop_
_entity_poly.entity_id
_entity_poly.type
_entity_poly.pdbx_seq_one_letter_code
_entity_poly.pdbx_strand_id
1 'polypeptide(L)'
;LKKPLSFFMIINQNELNSCLSGKIGCPHDFLGLHSLGSGIGVVARAFDPEADEIVIVDQNTDAVYPLKKIHSNGFFEGHITEQEEMSPYLFRSIRAGNDVEWFDPYGFLPFKENKDFAAFNDGTDRRPFEKLGSFPSLHHGVEGVAFLVWAPSAQSVHLVGDFNNWHPFSLPMRSLGSSGCREIFVPGAIIGQKYKFRILGADSLVREKTDPFGLRFEPPPGNATIIHPRD
;
A
#
# COMPACT_ATOMS: atom_id res chain seq x y z
N LEU A 1 20.29 29.74 -1.63
CA LEU A 1 21.30 28.69 -1.40
C LEU A 1 20.59 27.54 -0.69
N LYS A 2 20.21 26.47 -1.47
CA LYS A 2 19.66 25.24 -0.89
C LYS A 2 20.75 24.59 -0.04
N LYS A 3 20.50 24.41 1.27
CA LYS A 3 21.33 23.56 2.12
C LYS A 3 21.27 22.13 1.57
N PRO A 4 22.40 21.42 1.46
CA PRO A 4 22.37 20.01 1.10
C PRO A 4 21.60 19.25 2.18
N LEU A 5 20.56 18.50 1.79
CA LEU A 5 19.91 17.50 2.61
C LEU A 5 20.99 16.53 3.11
N SER A 6 21.13 16.41 4.43
CA SER A 6 22.02 15.41 5.03
C SER A 6 21.37 14.04 4.80
N PHE A 7 21.85 13.32 3.78
CA PHE A 7 21.36 11.99 3.45
C PHE A 7 21.97 10.95 4.40
N PHE A 8 21.46 10.88 5.62
CA PHE A 8 21.62 9.67 6.42
C PHE A 8 20.48 8.71 6.04
N MET A 9 20.81 7.49 5.69
CA MET A 9 19.83 6.43 5.54
C MET A 9 19.25 6.13 6.93
N ILE A 10 17.94 6.37 7.10
CA ILE A 10 17.26 6.21 8.40
C ILE A 10 16.77 4.76 8.56
N ILE A 11 16.46 4.12 7.43
CA ILE A 11 16.04 2.72 7.41
C ILE A 11 17.16 1.79 7.84
N ASN A 12 16.86 0.83 8.69
CA ASN A 12 17.80 -0.25 8.98
C ASN A 12 17.75 -1.34 7.89
N GLN A 13 18.86 -2.07 7.74
CA GLN A 13 19.01 -3.07 6.67
C GLN A 13 18.01 -4.22 6.78
N ASN A 14 17.56 -4.59 7.99
CA ASN A 14 16.61 -5.69 8.18
C ASN A 14 15.20 -5.30 7.71
N GLU A 15 14.78 -4.07 7.97
CA GLU A 15 13.50 -3.53 7.48
C GLU A 15 13.49 -3.46 5.96
N LEU A 16 14.55 -2.92 5.37
CA LEU A 16 14.71 -2.87 3.92
C LEU A 16 14.63 -4.27 3.30
N ASN A 17 15.38 -5.24 3.84
CA ASN A 17 15.36 -6.61 3.36
C ASN A 17 13.98 -7.26 3.51
N SER A 18 13.26 -6.97 4.58
CA SER A 18 11.89 -7.46 4.79
C SER A 18 10.93 -6.91 3.74
N CYS A 19 11.03 -5.62 3.43
CA CYS A 19 10.24 -4.99 2.37
C CYS A 19 10.55 -5.62 1.00
N LEU A 20 11.82 -5.67 0.62
CA LEU A 20 12.27 -6.19 -0.68
C LEU A 20 11.99 -7.68 -0.88
N SER A 21 11.93 -8.47 0.19
CA SER A 21 11.60 -9.90 0.15
C SER A 21 10.11 -10.20 0.29
N GLY A 22 9.27 -9.16 0.41
CA GLY A 22 7.82 -9.32 0.56
C GLY A 22 7.39 -9.90 1.90
N LYS A 23 8.20 -9.74 2.97
CA LYS A 23 7.92 -10.26 4.32
C LYS A 23 7.39 -9.19 5.28
N ILE A 24 7.09 -8.01 4.78
CA ILE A 24 6.60 -6.92 5.62
C ILE A 24 5.15 -7.17 6.04
N GLY A 25 4.91 -7.27 7.35
CA GLY A 25 3.57 -7.55 7.90
C GLY A 25 2.74 -6.30 8.19
N CYS A 26 3.40 -5.18 8.51
CA CYS A 26 2.77 -3.89 8.81
C CYS A 26 3.38 -2.79 7.93
N PRO A 27 3.07 -2.75 6.62
CA PRO A 27 3.70 -1.81 5.69
C PRO A 27 3.39 -0.34 6.00
N HIS A 28 2.23 -0.04 6.60
CA HIS A 28 1.84 1.32 6.97
C HIS A 28 2.64 1.90 8.15
N ASP A 29 3.35 1.08 8.91
CA ASP A 29 4.28 1.55 9.95
C ASP A 29 5.65 1.90 9.38
N PHE A 30 5.85 1.63 8.08
CA PHE A 30 7.16 1.68 7.45
C PHE A 30 7.18 2.48 6.14
N LEU A 31 6.27 2.16 5.20
CA LEU A 31 6.08 2.89 3.94
C LEU A 31 5.22 4.14 4.17
N GLY A 32 5.36 5.12 3.27
CA GLY A 32 4.68 6.39 3.39
C GLY A 32 5.48 7.42 4.19
N LEU A 33 4.78 8.32 4.83
CA LEU A 33 5.34 9.44 5.55
C LEU A 33 5.22 9.26 7.06
N HIS A 34 6.34 9.39 7.79
CA HIS A 34 6.38 9.19 9.24
C HIS A 34 7.11 10.32 9.93
N SER A 35 6.52 10.83 11.04
CA SER A 35 7.18 11.78 11.92
C SER A 35 8.34 11.11 12.66
N LEU A 36 9.48 11.79 12.73
CA LEU A 36 10.65 11.36 13.51
C LEU A 36 10.67 11.98 14.90
N GLY A 37 9.67 12.78 15.22
CA GLY A 37 9.55 13.52 16.48
C GLY A 37 9.88 15.00 16.34
N SER A 38 9.55 15.76 17.40
CA SER A 38 9.68 17.22 17.40
C SER A 38 11.10 17.68 17.12
N GLY A 39 11.26 18.59 16.18
CA GLY A 39 12.54 19.17 15.77
C GLY A 39 13.43 18.28 14.89
N ILE A 40 13.00 17.04 14.57
CA ILE A 40 13.78 16.12 13.72
C ILE A 40 13.25 16.12 12.30
N GLY A 41 11.95 16.29 12.11
CA GLY A 41 11.29 16.31 10.81
C GLY A 41 10.54 15.00 10.50
N VAL A 42 10.34 14.74 9.20
CA VAL A 42 9.61 13.57 8.69
C VAL A 42 10.48 12.75 7.75
N VAL A 43 10.29 11.44 7.76
CA VAL A 43 10.88 10.52 6.78
C VAL A 43 9.78 10.04 5.84
N ALA A 44 10.09 10.03 4.56
CA ALA A 44 9.21 9.46 3.53
C ALA A 44 9.86 8.26 2.88
N ARG A 45 9.09 7.19 2.68
CA ARG A 45 9.51 5.96 2.03
C ARG A 45 8.52 5.53 0.97
N ALA A 46 9.04 5.28 -0.22
CA ALA A 46 8.26 4.78 -1.34
C ALA A 46 8.92 3.54 -1.94
N PHE A 47 8.10 2.60 -2.38
CA PHE A 47 8.54 1.44 -3.12
C PHE A 47 7.88 1.41 -4.49
N ASP A 48 8.63 1.81 -5.51
CA ASP A 48 8.20 1.82 -6.91
C ASP A 48 9.33 1.26 -7.80
N PRO A 49 9.23 0.00 -8.18
CA PRO A 49 10.25 -0.66 -9.01
C PRO A 49 10.44 -0.06 -10.40
N GLU A 50 9.42 0.62 -10.91
CA GLU A 50 9.43 1.21 -12.26
C GLU A 50 9.96 2.66 -12.25
N ALA A 51 10.10 3.28 -11.07
CA ALA A 51 10.55 4.66 -10.97
C ALA A 51 12.07 4.80 -11.12
N ASP A 52 12.49 5.75 -11.94
CA ASP A 52 13.86 6.24 -12.01
C ASP A 52 14.11 7.24 -10.87
N GLU A 53 13.16 8.15 -10.64
CA GLU A 53 13.18 9.18 -9.60
C GLU A 53 11.80 9.28 -8.94
N ILE A 54 11.77 9.65 -7.65
CA ILE A 54 10.55 9.99 -6.92
C ILE A 54 10.77 11.29 -6.15
N VAL A 55 9.75 12.14 -6.17
CA VAL A 55 9.65 13.33 -5.32
C VAL A 55 8.32 13.33 -4.57
N ILE A 56 8.29 13.96 -3.41
CA ILE A 56 7.05 14.33 -2.73
C ILE A 56 6.65 15.72 -3.20
N VAL A 57 5.37 15.93 -3.44
CA VAL A 57 4.76 17.22 -3.72
C VAL A 57 3.77 17.53 -2.61
N ASP A 58 4.03 18.57 -1.84
CA ASP A 58 3.11 19.10 -0.84
C ASP A 58 1.97 19.83 -1.55
N GLN A 59 0.72 19.38 -1.34
CA GLN A 59 -0.45 19.89 -2.06
C GLN A 59 -0.90 21.28 -1.60
N ASN A 60 -0.44 21.77 -0.44
CA ASN A 60 -0.80 23.08 0.05
C ASN A 60 0.20 24.16 -0.38
N THR A 61 1.46 23.79 -0.53
CA THR A 61 2.56 24.75 -0.78
C THR A 61 3.23 24.58 -2.14
N ASP A 62 2.90 23.51 -2.88
CA ASP A 62 3.59 23.09 -4.11
C ASP A 62 5.10 22.82 -3.92
N ALA A 63 5.56 22.71 -2.67
CA ALA A 63 6.95 22.40 -2.39
C ALA A 63 7.27 20.95 -2.81
N VAL A 64 8.47 20.78 -3.37
CA VAL A 64 8.92 19.50 -3.92
C VAL A 64 10.13 19.01 -3.15
N TYR A 65 10.07 17.77 -2.65
CA TYR A 65 11.13 17.14 -1.86
C TYR A 65 11.60 15.84 -2.55
N PRO A 66 12.84 15.79 -3.06
CA PRO A 66 13.35 14.61 -3.74
C PRO A 66 13.61 13.47 -2.75
N LEU A 67 13.25 12.23 -3.15
CA LEU A 67 13.66 11.02 -2.47
C LEU A 67 14.90 10.44 -3.13
N LYS A 68 15.77 9.85 -2.34
CA LYS A 68 16.95 9.14 -2.81
C LYS A 68 16.60 7.68 -3.06
N LYS A 69 16.92 7.16 -4.25
CA LYS A 69 16.88 5.72 -4.52
C LYS A 69 17.96 5.03 -3.73
N ILE A 70 17.59 4.28 -2.69
CA ILE A 70 18.52 3.60 -1.78
C ILE A 70 18.72 2.12 -2.12
N HIS A 71 17.87 1.57 -3.01
CA HIS A 71 18.02 0.22 -3.52
C HIS A 71 17.62 0.11 -4.99
N SER A 72 18.34 -0.70 -5.76
CA SER A 72 18.11 -0.88 -7.21
C SER A 72 16.72 -1.41 -7.56
N ASN A 73 16.09 -2.16 -6.67
CA ASN A 73 14.72 -2.69 -6.85
C ASN A 73 13.62 -1.62 -6.70
N GLY A 74 13.98 -0.32 -6.60
CA GLY A 74 13.01 0.76 -6.57
C GLY A 74 12.57 1.17 -5.16
N PHE A 75 13.41 1.04 -4.15
CA PHE A 75 13.15 1.58 -2.83
C PHE A 75 13.76 2.97 -2.69
N PHE A 76 12.93 3.93 -2.27
CA PHE A 76 13.30 5.34 -2.12
C PHE A 76 13.06 5.81 -0.68
N GLU A 77 13.97 6.66 -0.17
CA GLU A 77 13.83 7.28 1.14
C GLU A 77 14.27 8.75 1.07
N GLY A 78 13.55 9.63 1.78
CA GLY A 78 13.91 11.03 1.94
C GLY A 78 13.62 11.51 3.35
N HIS A 79 14.47 12.41 3.86
CA HIS A 79 14.32 13.07 5.15
C HIS A 79 14.05 14.55 4.94
N ILE A 80 12.91 15.06 5.44
CA ILE A 80 12.48 16.44 5.35
C ILE A 80 12.56 17.03 6.76
N THR A 81 13.59 17.85 6.99
CA THR A 81 13.91 18.39 8.32
C THR A 81 13.12 19.67 8.66
N GLU A 82 12.51 20.31 7.66
CA GLU A 82 11.87 21.60 7.79
C GLU A 82 10.39 21.52 8.21
N GLN A 83 9.85 20.30 8.32
CA GLN A 83 8.44 20.04 8.64
C GLN A 83 8.33 18.96 9.71
N GLU A 84 7.51 19.17 10.72
CA GLU A 84 7.18 18.20 11.77
C GLU A 84 5.99 17.32 11.37
N GLU A 85 5.08 17.88 10.57
CA GLU A 85 3.93 17.22 9.97
C GLU A 85 3.81 17.66 8.53
N MET A 86 3.46 16.77 7.63
CA MET A 86 3.17 17.16 6.26
C MET A 86 1.66 17.28 6.03
N SER A 87 1.32 18.32 5.28
CA SER A 87 0.05 18.50 4.60
C SER A 87 -0.29 17.32 3.70
N PRO A 88 -1.51 17.24 3.15
CA PRO A 88 -1.81 16.30 2.07
C PRO A 88 -0.73 16.38 0.98
N TYR A 89 -0.20 15.24 0.59
CA TYR A 89 0.90 15.14 -0.36
C TYR A 89 0.60 14.12 -1.46
N LEU A 90 1.37 14.23 -2.55
CA LEU A 90 1.45 13.24 -3.62
C LEU A 90 2.89 12.78 -3.77
N PHE A 91 3.05 11.58 -4.31
CA PHE A 91 4.29 11.22 -4.97
C PHE A 91 4.20 11.57 -6.45
N ARG A 92 5.29 12.11 -7.00
CA ARG A 92 5.52 12.23 -8.43
C ARG A 92 6.75 11.41 -8.77
N SER A 93 6.60 10.41 -9.64
CA SER A 93 7.69 9.58 -10.12
C SER A 93 7.95 9.81 -11.59
N ILE A 94 9.23 9.73 -11.98
CA ILE A 94 9.65 9.68 -13.38
C ILE A 94 9.80 8.20 -13.72
N ARG A 95 9.04 7.75 -14.72
CA ARG A 95 9.06 6.38 -15.23
C ARG A 95 9.31 6.41 -16.74
N ALA A 96 10.46 5.92 -17.19
CA ALA A 96 10.85 5.95 -18.59
C ALA A 96 10.65 7.34 -19.25
N GLY A 97 11.00 8.40 -18.53
CA GLY A 97 10.91 9.79 -18.98
C GLY A 97 9.51 10.41 -18.89
N ASN A 98 8.51 9.73 -18.33
CA ASN A 98 7.17 10.27 -18.12
C ASN A 98 6.92 10.57 -16.64
N ASP A 99 6.33 11.71 -16.36
CA ASP A 99 5.88 12.08 -15.02
C ASP A 99 4.56 11.39 -14.68
N VAL A 100 4.52 10.70 -13.53
CA VAL A 100 3.32 10.04 -13.01
C VAL A 100 3.09 10.51 -11.58
N GLU A 101 1.94 11.15 -11.33
CA GLU A 101 1.51 11.51 -9.98
C GLU A 101 0.58 10.45 -9.42
N TRP A 102 0.75 10.15 -8.11
CA TRP A 102 -0.07 9.18 -7.42
C TRP A 102 -0.17 9.48 -5.93
N PHE A 103 -1.33 9.17 -5.35
CA PHE A 103 -1.52 9.24 -3.91
C PHE A 103 -0.85 8.05 -3.23
N ASP A 104 -0.21 8.29 -2.09
CA ASP A 104 0.41 7.23 -1.31
C ASP A 104 -0.64 6.31 -0.67
N PRO A 105 -0.69 5.00 -1.02
CA PRO A 105 -1.62 4.06 -0.40
C PRO A 105 -1.44 3.94 1.12
N TYR A 106 -0.23 4.23 1.62
CA TYR A 106 0.14 4.09 3.03
C TYR A 106 -0.20 5.32 3.87
N GLY A 107 -0.61 6.43 3.24
CA GLY A 107 -1.11 7.63 3.90
C GLY A 107 -2.58 7.55 4.35
N PHE A 108 -3.30 6.47 4.01
CA PHE A 108 -4.72 6.35 4.35
C PHE A 108 -4.95 5.58 5.64
N LEU A 109 -5.92 6.06 6.44
CA LEU A 109 -6.43 5.33 7.60
C LEU A 109 -7.11 4.02 7.15
N PRO A 110 -7.26 3.03 8.06
CA PRO A 110 -7.96 1.79 7.72
C PRO A 110 -9.39 2.04 7.23
N PHE A 111 -9.78 1.37 6.15
CA PHE A 111 -11.15 1.39 5.66
C PHE A 111 -12.11 0.65 6.61
N LYS A 112 -11.61 -0.39 7.29
CA LYS A 112 -12.26 -1.11 8.39
C LYS A 112 -11.28 -1.27 9.55
N GLU A 113 -11.82 -1.32 10.77
CA GLU A 113 -11.03 -1.52 11.98
C GLU A 113 -11.13 -2.96 12.50
N ASN A 114 -10.23 -3.35 13.39
CA ASN A 114 -10.23 -4.68 14.04
C ASN A 114 -11.60 -5.04 14.65
N LYS A 115 -12.26 -4.07 15.31
CA LYS A 115 -13.57 -4.26 15.95
C LYS A 115 -14.69 -4.66 14.97
N ASP A 116 -14.60 -4.25 13.69
CA ASP A 116 -15.60 -4.55 12.67
C ASP A 116 -15.66 -6.05 12.34
N PHE A 117 -14.62 -6.79 12.69
CA PHE A 117 -14.49 -8.23 12.44
C PHE A 117 -14.80 -9.09 13.68
N ALA A 118 -15.25 -8.51 14.80
CA ALA A 118 -15.54 -9.27 16.01
C ALA A 118 -16.57 -10.40 15.76
N ALA A 119 -17.71 -10.06 15.15
CA ALA A 119 -18.76 -11.04 14.81
C ALA A 119 -18.30 -12.06 13.74
N PHE A 120 -17.38 -11.67 12.86
CA PHE A 120 -16.78 -12.61 11.89
C PHE A 120 -15.88 -13.62 12.59
N ASN A 121 -15.07 -13.17 13.54
CA ASN A 121 -14.13 -14.03 14.27
C ASN A 121 -14.81 -14.98 15.25
N ASP A 122 -15.96 -14.60 15.83
CA ASP A 122 -16.75 -15.47 16.71
C ASP A 122 -17.73 -16.37 15.94
N GLY A 123 -17.78 -16.25 14.60
CA GLY A 123 -18.63 -17.08 13.73
C GLY A 123 -20.10 -16.67 13.67
N THR A 124 -20.47 -15.49 14.21
CA THR A 124 -21.86 -15.01 14.21
C THR A 124 -22.19 -14.10 13.03
N ASP A 125 -21.17 -13.62 12.29
CA ASP A 125 -21.37 -12.79 11.10
C ASP A 125 -21.96 -13.60 9.94
N ARG A 126 -23.18 -13.26 9.54
CA ARG A 126 -23.87 -13.88 8.42
C ARG A 126 -23.64 -13.19 7.07
N ARG A 127 -22.96 -12.02 7.09
CA ARG A 127 -22.76 -11.17 5.91
C ARG A 127 -21.29 -10.73 5.77
N PRO A 128 -20.32 -11.67 5.81
CA PRO A 128 -18.91 -11.31 5.72
C PRO A 128 -18.54 -10.63 4.39
N PHE A 129 -19.32 -10.86 3.33
CA PHE A 129 -19.18 -10.20 2.03
C PHE A 129 -19.38 -8.68 2.07
N GLU A 130 -19.98 -8.12 3.11
CA GLU A 130 -20.09 -6.67 3.31
C GLU A 130 -18.81 -6.02 3.88
N LYS A 131 -17.87 -6.85 4.31
CA LYS A 131 -16.62 -6.42 4.95
C LYS A 131 -15.37 -6.93 4.24
N LEU A 132 -15.47 -8.05 3.51
CA LEU A 132 -14.37 -8.69 2.79
C LEU A 132 -14.59 -8.59 1.28
N GLY A 133 -13.51 -8.43 0.53
CA GLY A 133 -13.52 -8.25 -0.92
C GLY A 133 -12.97 -6.91 -1.36
N SER A 134 -13.42 -6.41 -2.51
CA SER A 134 -13.07 -5.10 -3.07
C SER A 134 -14.23 -4.11 -2.97
N PHE A 135 -13.95 -2.87 -2.52
CA PHE A 135 -14.95 -1.82 -2.29
C PHE A 135 -14.51 -0.54 -3.00
N PRO A 136 -15.02 -0.28 -4.22
CA PRO A 136 -14.87 1.03 -4.85
C PRO A 136 -15.49 2.11 -3.96
N SER A 137 -14.74 3.14 -3.63
CA SER A 137 -15.18 4.15 -2.66
C SER A 137 -14.40 5.45 -2.77
N LEU A 138 -15.02 6.53 -2.27
CA LEU A 138 -14.35 7.78 -1.97
C LEU A 138 -13.84 7.71 -0.53
N HIS A 139 -12.52 7.59 -0.31
CA HIS A 139 -11.92 7.49 0.99
C HIS A 139 -11.02 8.70 1.26
N HIS A 140 -11.32 9.46 2.32
CA HIS A 140 -10.65 10.73 2.62
C HIS A 140 -10.58 11.71 1.42
N GLY A 141 -11.64 11.75 0.61
CA GLY A 141 -11.73 12.64 -0.56
C GLY A 141 -11.00 12.14 -1.81
N VAL A 142 -10.44 10.93 -1.79
CA VAL A 142 -9.75 10.32 -2.92
C VAL A 142 -10.51 9.11 -3.43
N GLU A 143 -10.79 9.08 -4.73
CA GLU A 143 -11.40 7.91 -5.38
C GLU A 143 -10.40 6.75 -5.47
N GLY A 144 -10.88 5.54 -5.22
CA GLY A 144 -10.08 4.34 -5.26
C GLY A 144 -10.85 3.09 -4.85
N VAL A 145 -10.13 2.05 -4.49
CA VAL A 145 -10.72 0.78 -4.06
C VAL A 145 -10.05 0.29 -2.78
N ALA A 146 -10.86 -0.04 -1.76
CA ALA A 146 -10.38 -0.76 -0.59
C ALA A 146 -10.45 -2.27 -0.84
N PHE A 147 -9.38 -2.98 -0.51
CA PHE A 147 -9.27 -4.43 -0.64
C PHE A 147 -9.06 -5.05 0.72
N LEU A 148 -9.92 -6.01 1.06
CA LEU A 148 -9.89 -6.68 2.35
C LEU A 148 -9.97 -8.20 2.16
N VAL A 149 -9.06 -8.94 2.80
CA VAL A 149 -9.02 -10.40 2.76
C VAL A 149 -8.73 -10.98 4.14
N TRP A 150 -9.37 -12.09 4.46
CA TRP A 150 -9.07 -12.86 5.67
C TRP A 150 -7.95 -13.87 5.38
N ALA A 151 -6.81 -13.69 6.03
CA ALA A 151 -5.61 -14.50 5.88
C ALA A 151 -4.86 -14.60 7.22
N PRO A 152 -5.45 -15.26 8.25
CA PRO A 152 -4.97 -15.21 9.63
C PRO A 152 -3.59 -15.85 9.82
N SER A 153 -3.24 -16.84 9.02
CA SER A 153 -1.95 -17.53 9.09
C SER A 153 -0.90 -16.99 8.10
N ALA A 154 -1.22 -15.93 7.35
CA ALA A 154 -0.28 -15.36 6.40
C ALA A 154 0.81 -14.55 7.11
N GLN A 155 2.07 -14.77 6.73
CA GLN A 155 3.18 -13.90 7.13
C GLN A 155 3.04 -12.52 6.50
N SER A 156 2.70 -12.46 5.20
CA SER A 156 2.38 -11.24 4.48
C SER A 156 1.37 -11.49 3.37
N VAL A 157 0.65 -10.44 2.98
CA VAL A 157 -0.24 -10.44 1.82
C VAL A 157 0.08 -9.22 0.98
N HIS A 158 0.21 -9.41 -0.33
CA HIS A 158 0.38 -8.36 -1.31
C HIS A 158 -0.80 -8.37 -2.26
N LEU A 159 -1.24 -7.18 -2.66
CA LEU A 159 -2.22 -7.03 -3.70
C LEU A 159 -1.50 -6.92 -5.05
N VAL A 160 -1.92 -7.70 -6.04
CA VAL A 160 -1.39 -7.67 -7.41
C VAL A 160 -2.54 -7.49 -8.40
N GLY A 161 -2.37 -6.65 -9.39
CA GLY A 161 -3.42 -6.37 -10.36
C GLY A 161 -3.00 -5.37 -11.44
N ASP A 162 -3.96 -4.99 -12.28
CA ASP A 162 -3.73 -4.07 -13.40
C ASP A 162 -3.21 -2.69 -12.93
N PHE A 163 -3.60 -2.25 -11.73
CA PHE A 163 -3.22 -0.96 -11.13
C PHE A 163 -1.74 -0.89 -10.70
N ASN A 164 -1.03 -2.01 -10.61
CA ASN A 164 0.40 -2.06 -10.27
C ASN A 164 1.20 -2.96 -11.22
N ASN A 165 0.74 -3.12 -12.46
CA ASN A 165 1.36 -3.96 -13.49
C ASN A 165 1.67 -5.39 -13.00
N TRP A 166 0.84 -5.91 -12.11
CA TRP A 166 0.98 -7.24 -11.50
C TRP A 166 2.32 -7.44 -10.75
N HIS A 167 2.94 -6.33 -10.30
CA HIS A 167 4.19 -6.41 -9.57
C HIS A 167 4.00 -7.12 -8.22
N PRO A 168 4.80 -8.16 -7.92
CA PRO A 168 4.52 -9.09 -6.82
C PRO A 168 4.69 -8.50 -5.41
N PHE A 169 5.37 -7.34 -5.26
CA PHE A 169 5.76 -6.81 -3.95
C PHE A 169 5.42 -5.34 -3.72
N SER A 170 4.86 -4.63 -4.73
CA SER A 170 4.68 -3.18 -4.66
C SER A 170 3.54 -2.72 -3.75
N LEU A 171 2.56 -3.57 -3.46
CA LEU A 171 1.40 -3.23 -2.62
C LEU A 171 1.21 -4.24 -1.47
N PRO A 172 2.10 -4.25 -0.46
CA PRO A 172 1.87 -5.01 0.76
C PRO A 172 0.69 -4.46 1.56
N MET A 173 -0.12 -5.37 2.11
CA MET A 173 -1.33 -5.06 2.86
C MET A 173 -1.07 -5.06 4.36
N ARG A 174 -1.67 -4.10 5.11
CA ARG A 174 -1.57 -4.06 6.58
C ARG A 174 -2.41 -5.14 7.24
N SER A 175 -1.98 -5.55 8.42
CA SER A 175 -2.79 -6.38 9.33
C SER A 175 -3.79 -5.50 10.10
N LEU A 176 -5.03 -5.94 10.20
CA LEU A 176 -6.04 -5.30 11.04
C LEU A 176 -6.06 -5.95 12.43
N GLY A 177 -5.02 -5.72 13.20
CA GLY A 177 -4.86 -6.24 14.56
C GLY A 177 -4.97 -7.76 14.63
N SER A 178 -5.76 -8.29 15.58
CA SER A 178 -5.97 -9.72 15.81
C SER A 178 -7.08 -10.35 14.95
N SER A 179 -7.73 -9.58 14.07
CA SER A 179 -8.84 -10.07 13.24
C SER A 179 -8.44 -11.17 12.25
N GLY A 180 -7.15 -11.26 11.92
CA GLY A 180 -6.65 -12.09 10.83
C GLY A 180 -6.93 -11.51 9.43
N CYS A 181 -7.52 -10.31 9.37
CA CYS A 181 -7.79 -9.62 8.11
C CYS A 181 -6.60 -8.77 7.67
N ARG A 182 -6.45 -8.65 6.36
CA ARG A 182 -5.47 -7.78 5.69
C ARG A 182 -6.21 -6.76 4.85
N GLU A 183 -5.68 -5.55 4.77
CA GLU A 183 -6.34 -4.43 4.09
C GLU A 183 -5.34 -3.50 3.44
N ILE A 184 -5.76 -2.93 2.30
CA ILE A 184 -5.13 -1.78 1.67
C ILE A 184 -6.18 -0.97 0.90
N PHE A 185 -6.11 0.35 0.95
CA PHE A 185 -6.79 1.22 0.01
C PHE A 185 -5.83 1.56 -1.13
N VAL A 186 -6.28 1.39 -2.37
CA VAL A 186 -5.48 1.71 -3.57
C VAL A 186 -6.12 2.91 -4.27
N PRO A 187 -5.54 4.10 -4.11
CA PRO A 187 -6.00 5.30 -4.80
C PRO A 187 -5.89 5.11 -6.31
N GLY A 188 -6.88 5.63 -7.04
CA GLY A 188 -6.89 5.56 -8.50
C GLY A 188 -7.18 4.19 -9.10
N ALA A 189 -7.35 3.14 -8.29
CA ALA A 189 -7.89 1.86 -8.79
C ALA A 189 -9.35 2.04 -9.19
N ILE A 190 -9.76 1.41 -10.30
CA ILE A 190 -11.07 1.60 -10.90
C ILE A 190 -11.80 0.28 -11.15
N ILE A 191 -13.12 0.37 -11.27
CA ILE A 191 -13.99 -0.74 -11.68
C ILE A 191 -13.52 -1.31 -13.02
N GLY A 192 -13.50 -2.64 -13.12
CA GLY A 192 -13.10 -3.38 -14.31
C GLY A 192 -11.65 -3.86 -14.29
N GLN A 193 -10.78 -3.29 -13.45
CA GLN A 193 -9.42 -3.78 -13.27
C GLN A 193 -9.42 -5.14 -12.59
N LYS A 194 -8.41 -5.95 -12.92
CA LYS A 194 -8.22 -7.30 -12.41
C LYS A 194 -7.24 -7.32 -11.26
N TYR A 195 -7.45 -8.25 -10.31
CA TYR A 195 -6.55 -8.42 -9.18
C TYR A 195 -6.55 -9.83 -8.62
N LYS A 196 -5.53 -10.12 -7.81
CA LYS A 196 -5.38 -11.29 -6.95
C LYS A 196 -4.69 -10.91 -5.65
N PHE A 197 -4.76 -11.79 -4.68
CA PHE A 197 -3.96 -11.74 -3.46
C PHE A 197 -2.76 -12.68 -3.59
N ARG A 198 -1.55 -12.14 -3.40
CA ARG A 198 -0.31 -12.89 -3.32
C ARG A 198 0.04 -13.08 -1.85
N ILE A 199 -0.06 -14.30 -1.36
CA ILE A 199 0.00 -14.65 0.05
C ILE A 199 1.26 -15.45 0.33
N LEU A 200 2.09 -14.96 1.25
CA LEU A 200 3.16 -15.74 1.87
C LEU A 200 2.58 -16.45 3.09
N GLY A 201 2.41 -17.77 3.00
CA GLY A 201 1.84 -18.58 4.07
C GLY A 201 2.81 -18.81 5.23
N ALA A 202 2.30 -19.33 6.36
CA ALA A 202 3.11 -19.75 7.51
C ALA A 202 4.14 -20.82 7.15
N ASP A 203 3.88 -21.61 6.12
CA ASP A 203 4.76 -22.64 5.54
C ASP A 203 5.85 -22.04 4.62
N SER A 204 5.95 -20.71 4.54
CA SER A 204 6.87 -19.97 3.68
C SER A 204 6.66 -20.20 2.17
N LEU A 205 5.52 -20.77 1.78
CA LEU A 205 5.16 -20.89 0.37
C LEU A 205 4.32 -19.70 -0.09
N VAL A 206 4.61 -19.22 -1.29
CA VAL A 206 3.86 -18.15 -1.92
C VAL A 206 2.73 -18.73 -2.77
N ARG A 207 1.53 -18.15 -2.62
CA ARG A 207 0.34 -18.52 -3.39
C ARG A 207 -0.37 -17.29 -3.91
N GLU A 208 -0.76 -17.30 -5.16
CA GLU A 208 -1.69 -16.32 -5.69
C GLU A 208 -3.11 -16.87 -5.63
N LYS A 209 -4.00 -16.10 -5.01
CA LYS A 209 -5.39 -16.48 -4.77
C LYS A 209 -6.33 -15.45 -5.35
N THR A 210 -7.38 -15.94 -5.98
CA THR A 210 -8.58 -15.21 -6.35
C THR A 210 -9.30 -14.75 -5.08
N ASP A 211 -9.96 -13.60 -5.10
CA ASP A 211 -10.74 -13.12 -3.96
C ASP A 211 -11.98 -14.02 -3.74
N PRO A 212 -12.11 -14.66 -2.57
CA PRO A 212 -13.27 -15.51 -2.28
C PRO A 212 -14.58 -14.73 -2.16
N PHE A 213 -14.51 -13.40 -1.95
CA PHE A 213 -15.67 -12.50 -1.88
C PHE A 213 -15.80 -11.62 -3.13
N GLY A 214 -15.09 -11.95 -4.22
CA GLY A 214 -15.21 -11.29 -5.50
C GLY A 214 -16.59 -11.51 -6.12
N LEU A 215 -17.13 -10.48 -6.77
CA LEU A 215 -18.43 -10.53 -7.43
C LEU A 215 -18.32 -10.88 -8.92
N ARG A 216 -17.17 -10.66 -9.53
CA ARG A 216 -16.90 -10.91 -10.94
C ARG A 216 -15.51 -11.49 -11.14
N PHE A 217 -15.40 -12.40 -12.10
CA PHE A 217 -14.14 -13.12 -12.37
C PHE A 217 -13.85 -13.15 -13.87
N GLU A 218 -12.60 -13.35 -14.22
CA GLU A 218 -12.20 -13.66 -15.58
C GLU A 218 -12.82 -14.99 -16.04
N PRO A 219 -13.20 -15.09 -17.33
CA PRO A 219 -13.54 -16.38 -17.89
C PRO A 219 -12.29 -17.29 -17.97
N PRO A 220 -12.46 -18.62 -17.85
CA PRO A 220 -11.37 -19.57 -18.04
C PRO A 220 -10.67 -19.37 -19.41
N PRO A 221 -9.35 -19.54 -19.48
CA PRO A 221 -8.42 -20.03 -18.44
C PRO A 221 -7.97 -18.98 -17.43
N GLY A 222 -8.41 -17.74 -17.54
CA GLY A 222 -8.17 -16.71 -16.53
C GLY A 222 -8.83 -17.07 -15.20
N ASN A 223 -8.32 -16.50 -14.10
CA ASN A 223 -8.87 -16.71 -12.76
C ASN A 223 -8.66 -15.51 -11.84
N ALA A 224 -8.44 -14.32 -12.39
CA ALA A 224 -8.40 -13.12 -11.59
C ALA A 224 -9.80 -12.64 -11.20
N THR A 225 -9.90 -11.98 -10.07
CA THR A 225 -11.09 -11.22 -9.69
C THR A 225 -11.11 -9.90 -10.43
N ILE A 226 -12.29 -9.44 -10.81
CA ILE A 226 -12.53 -8.15 -11.47
C ILE A 226 -13.21 -7.24 -10.46
N ILE A 227 -12.69 -6.03 -10.27
CA ILE A 227 -13.30 -5.01 -9.42
C ILE A 227 -14.69 -4.69 -9.96
N HIS A 228 -15.72 -4.81 -9.12
CA HIS A 228 -17.11 -4.62 -9.46
C HIS A 228 -17.80 -3.71 -8.44
N PRO A 229 -18.76 -2.87 -8.83
CA PRO A 229 -19.58 -2.12 -7.89
C PRO A 229 -20.26 -3.07 -6.89
N ARG A 230 -20.45 -2.57 -5.66
CA ARG A 230 -21.29 -3.24 -4.65
C ARG A 230 -22.51 -2.36 -4.41
N ASP A 231 -23.66 -2.84 -4.80
CA ASP A 231 -24.96 -2.20 -4.58
C ASP A 231 -25.41 -2.34 -3.11
#